data_9c0d9554fcfd5252b58b51e6c6486d44
#
_entry.id   9c0d9554fcfd5252b58b51e6c6486d44
#
_cell.length_a   1.000
_cell.length_b   1.000
_cell.length_c   1.000
_cell.angle_alpha   90.00
_cell.angle_beta   90.00
_cell.angle_gamma   90.00
#
_symmetry.space_group_name_H-M   'P 1'
#
loop_
_entity.id
_entity.type
_entity.pdbx_description
1 polymer ?
#
loop_
_entity_poly.entity_id
_entity_poly.type
_entity_poly.pdbx_seq_one_letter_code
_entity_poly.pdbx_strand_id
1 'polypeptide(L)'
;SSDVCSSDLAVKIEEISKIPNLVIEGMFTHFARADEFDRSPALVQLDRYLRFADLLEKRGVHIPVRHCSNSAGIIRVPEANLNVVRAGITIYGIYPSEEVERDIVKLTPAMELKSHVSYIKNVERGTAVSYGGTFVTERFTRMATIPVGYADGYPRQLSNKGWVLIHGKKAPILGRVCMDQFMVDVTDIPEVK
;
A
#
# COMPACT_ATOMS: atom_id res chain seq x y z
N SER A 1 -11.83 -14.49 -7.65
CA SER A 1 -12.86 -15.31 -8.25
C SER A 1 -12.36 -16.74 -8.36
N SER A 2 -13.07 -17.64 -7.70
CA SER A 2 -12.75 -19.06 -7.57
C SER A 2 -13.22 -19.88 -8.77
N ASP A 3 -13.39 -19.28 -9.92
CA ASP A 3 -14.08 -19.93 -11.00
C ASP A 3 -13.19 -20.90 -11.74
N VAL A 4 -13.60 -22.08 -11.56
CA VAL A 4 -13.29 -23.32 -12.21
C VAL A 4 -12.88 -23.07 -13.65
N CYS A 5 -11.61 -23.34 -13.95
CA CYS A 5 -11.12 -23.54 -15.30
C CYS A 5 -11.81 -24.77 -15.88
N SER A 6 -13.05 -24.61 -16.33
CA SER A 6 -13.86 -25.68 -16.90
C SER A 6 -13.54 -25.87 -18.38
N SER A 7 -13.74 -27.12 -18.86
CA SER A 7 -13.73 -27.43 -20.29
C SER A 7 -14.64 -26.51 -21.09
N ASP A 8 -15.77 -26.11 -20.51
CA ASP A 8 -16.78 -25.26 -21.12
C ASP A 8 -16.26 -23.82 -21.33
N LEU A 9 -15.48 -23.27 -20.40
CA LEU A 9 -14.83 -21.98 -20.55
C LEU A 9 -13.79 -22.02 -21.68
N ALA A 10 -13.02 -23.11 -21.79
CA ALA A 10 -12.04 -23.25 -22.85
C ALA A 10 -12.70 -23.32 -24.23
N VAL A 11 -13.85 -23.99 -24.34
CA VAL A 11 -14.65 -24.00 -25.60
C VAL A 11 -15.11 -22.59 -25.98
N LYS A 12 -15.65 -21.83 -25.04
CA LYS A 12 -16.07 -20.44 -25.28
C LYS A 12 -14.91 -19.55 -25.71
N ILE A 13 -13.73 -19.69 -25.13
CA ILE A 13 -12.54 -18.91 -25.53
C ILE A 13 -12.07 -19.32 -26.91
N GLU A 14 -12.14 -20.61 -27.27
CA GLU A 14 -11.86 -21.08 -28.61
C GLU A 14 -12.84 -20.48 -29.62
N GLU A 15 -14.13 -20.41 -29.31
CA GLU A 15 -15.14 -19.74 -30.15
C GLU A 15 -14.82 -18.24 -30.32
N ILE A 16 -14.49 -17.56 -29.23
CA ILE A 16 -14.10 -16.14 -29.25
C ILE A 16 -12.87 -15.91 -30.13
N SER A 17 -11.88 -16.79 -30.07
CA SER A 17 -10.66 -16.67 -30.87
C SER A 17 -10.89 -16.75 -32.38
N LYS A 18 -12.05 -17.27 -32.81
CA LYS A 18 -12.45 -17.38 -34.20
C LYS A 18 -13.28 -16.19 -34.71
N ILE A 19 -13.62 -15.25 -33.84
CA ILE A 19 -14.42 -14.06 -34.21
C ILE A 19 -13.55 -13.13 -35.06
N PRO A 20 -14.04 -12.72 -36.27
CA PRO A 20 -13.30 -11.80 -37.12
C PRO A 20 -12.98 -10.47 -36.43
N ASN A 21 -11.79 -9.93 -36.66
CA ASN A 21 -11.31 -8.66 -36.13
C ASN A 21 -11.13 -8.63 -34.59
N LEU A 22 -11.08 -9.80 -33.92
CA LEU A 22 -10.79 -9.93 -32.52
C LEU A 22 -9.52 -10.73 -32.34
N VAL A 23 -8.61 -10.22 -31.50
CA VAL A 23 -7.35 -10.89 -31.09
C VAL A 23 -7.35 -11.06 -29.60
N ILE A 24 -7.14 -12.27 -29.12
CA ILE A 24 -6.91 -12.53 -27.70
C ILE A 24 -5.42 -12.31 -27.43
N GLU A 25 -5.08 -11.12 -27.01
CA GLU A 25 -3.70 -10.70 -26.79
C GLU A 25 -3.09 -11.30 -25.53
N GLY A 26 -3.90 -11.43 -24.46
CA GLY A 26 -3.37 -11.90 -23.19
C GLY A 26 -4.41 -12.51 -22.27
N MET A 27 -3.92 -13.23 -21.28
CA MET A 27 -4.73 -13.74 -20.17
C MET A 27 -4.03 -13.54 -18.83
N PHE A 28 -4.82 -13.35 -17.77
CA PHE A 28 -4.27 -13.17 -16.45
C PHE A 28 -5.14 -13.80 -15.35
N THR A 29 -4.51 -14.04 -14.23
CA THR A 29 -5.17 -14.14 -12.92
C THR A 29 -4.63 -13.08 -11.99
N HIS A 30 -5.37 -12.73 -10.93
CA HIS A 30 -4.91 -11.83 -9.88
C HIS A 30 -4.84 -12.59 -8.57
N PHE A 31 -3.66 -12.71 -8.00
CA PHE A 31 -3.48 -13.43 -6.74
C PHE A 31 -4.27 -12.78 -5.62
N ALA A 32 -5.06 -13.60 -4.95
CA ALA A 32 -5.89 -13.16 -3.82
C ALA A 32 -5.13 -13.11 -2.50
N ARG A 33 -4.08 -13.95 -2.35
CA ARG A 33 -3.41 -14.22 -1.07
C ARG A 33 -1.90 -14.42 -1.25
N ALA A 34 -1.26 -13.69 -2.15
CA ALA A 34 0.19 -13.81 -2.37
C ALA A 34 1.03 -13.04 -1.35
N ASP A 35 0.41 -12.17 -0.57
CA ASP A 35 1.02 -11.35 0.47
C ASP A 35 1.01 -11.98 1.87
N GLU A 36 0.37 -13.16 2.01
CA GLU A 36 0.34 -13.93 3.25
C GLU A 36 1.58 -14.80 3.42
N PHE A 37 1.93 -15.14 4.67
CA PHE A 37 3.07 -16.00 4.97
C PHE A 37 2.96 -17.37 4.28
N ASP A 38 1.78 -17.98 4.28
CA ASP A 38 1.54 -19.22 3.55
C ASP A 38 1.35 -18.97 2.05
N ARG A 39 2.30 -19.43 1.25
CA ARG A 39 2.28 -19.33 -0.22
C ARG A 39 1.35 -20.34 -0.90
N SER A 40 0.89 -21.37 -0.17
CA SER A 40 0.13 -22.48 -0.75
C SER A 40 -1.10 -22.02 -1.54
N PRO A 41 -1.93 -21.05 -1.07
CA PRO A 41 -3.07 -20.58 -1.84
C PRO A 41 -2.68 -19.93 -3.18
N ALA A 42 -1.58 -19.18 -3.21
CA ALA A 42 -1.07 -18.55 -4.45
C ALA A 42 -0.55 -19.61 -5.42
N LEU A 43 0.16 -20.62 -4.94
CA LEU A 43 0.65 -21.73 -5.77
C LEU A 43 -0.47 -22.58 -6.36
N VAL A 44 -1.53 -22.85 -5.59
CA VAL A 44 -2.73 -23.53 -6.10
C VAL A 44 -3.42 -22.70 -7.18
N GLN A 45 -3.49 -21.38 -6.99
CA GLN A 45 -4.06 -20.49 -8.00
C GLN A 45 -3.20 -20.45 -9.28
N LEU A 46 -1.88 -20.44 -9.15
CA LEU A 46 -0.94 -20.50 -10.27
C LEU A 46 -1.09 -21.83 -11.03
N ASP A 47 -1.12 -22.97 -10.35
CA ASP A 47 -1.27 -24.28 -10.96
C ASP A 47 -2.58 -24.36 -11.81
N ARG A 48 -3.69 -23.89 -11.24
CA ARG A 48 -4.96 -23.82 -11.98
C ARG A 48 -4.86 -22.95 -13.23
N TYR A 49 -4.21 -21.80 -13.13
CA TYR A 49 -3.99 -20.89 -14.25
C TYR A 49 -3.15 -21.55 -15.34
N LEU A 50 -2.04 -22.19 -14.99
CA LEU A 50 -1.13 -22.84 -15.92
C LEU A 50 -1.80 -24.03 -16.64
N ARG A 51 -2.56 -24.87 -15.90
CA ARG A 51 -3.34 -25.95 -16.49
C ARG A 51 -4.38 -25.45 -17.50
N PHE A 52 -5.00 -24.31 -17.21
CA PHE A 52 -5.96 -23.72 -18.12
C PHE A 52 -5.27 -23.15 -19.37
N ALA A 53 -4.12 -22.50 -19.23
CA ALA A 53 -3.33 -22.06 -20.35
C ALA A 53 -2.91 -23.22 -21.26
N ASP A 54 -2.46 -24.35 -20.66
CA ASP A 54 -2.11 -25.56 -21.39
C ASP A 54 -3.33 -26.18 -22.11
N LEU A 55 -4.52 -26.14 -21.50
CA LEU A 55 -5.75 -26.59 -22.13
C LEU A 55 -6.10 -25.74 -23.37
N LEU A 56 -5.93 -24.43 -23.31
CA LEU A 56 -6.14 -23.53 -24.46
C LEU A 56 -5.16 -23.80 -25.59
N GLU A 57 -3.88 -24.00 -25.27
CA GLU A 57 -2.84 -24.37 -26.26
C GLU A 57 -3.20 -25.69 -26.96
N LYS A 58 -3.64 -26.72 -26.23
CA LYS A 58 -4.10 -28.00 -26.81
C LYS A 58 -5.33 -27.87 -27.72
N ARG A 59 -6.09 -26.79 -27.54
CA ARG A 59 -7.23 -26.43 -28.41
C ARG A 59 -6.85 -25.52 -29.59
N GLY A 60 -5.56 -25.21 -29.74
CA GLY A 60 -5.08 -24.33 -30.81
C GLY A 60 -5.27 -22.84 -30.50
N VAL A 61 -5.58 -22.45 -29.27
CA VAL A 61 -5.69 -21.06 -28.86
C VAL A 61 -4.39 -20.64 -28.19
N HIS A 62 -3.53 -19.98 -28.97
CA HIS A 62 -2.28 -19.44 -28.46
C HIS A 62 -2.48 -18.03 -27.89
N ILE A 63 -2.13 -17.83 -26.61
CA ILE A 63 -2.22 -16.53 -25.94
C ILE A 63 -0.81 -16.09 -25.53
N PRO A 64 -0.24 -15.09 -26.21
CA PRO A 64 1.17 -14.73 -26.05
C PRO A 64 1.47 -14.02 -24.73
N VAL A 65 0.56 -13.19 -24.21
CA VAL A 65 0.78 -12.43 -22.98
C VAL A 65 0.13 -13.14 -21.80
N ARG A 66 0.96 -13.57 -20.85
CA ARG A 66 0.52 -14.30 -19.65
C ARG A 66 1.05 -13.65 -18.40
N HIS A 67 0.17 -13.31 -17.45
CA HIS A 67 0.59 -12.65 -16.23
C HIS A 67 -0.29 -13.02 -15.02
N CYS A 68 0.38 -13.28 -13.90
CA CYS A 68 -0.25 -13.63 -12.63
C CYS A 68 0.13 -12.65 -11.52
N SER A 69 1.43 -12.31 -11.45
CA SER A 69 1.99 -11.60 -10.33
C SER A 69 1.50 -10.16 -10.20
N ASN A 70 0.94 -9.84 -9.05
CA ASN A 70 0.83 -8.50 -8.48
C ASN A 70 2.13 -8.19 -7.69
N SER A 71 2.20 -7.09 -6.95
CA SER A 71 3.38 -6.70 -6.16
C SER A 71 3.88 -7.79 -5.22
N ALA A 72 2.97 -8.48 -4.52
CA ALA A 72 3.32 -9.58 -3.63
C ALA A 72 3.82 -10.81 -4.42
N GLY A 73 3.14 -11.16 -5.50
CA GLY A 73 3.53 -12.26 -6.37
C GLY A 73 4.91 -12.08 -6.97
N ILE A 74 5.27 -10.84 -7.37
CA ILE A 74 6.60 -10.52 -7.89
C ILE A 74 7.70 -10.90 -6.89
N ILE A 75 7.49 -10.59 -5.62
CA ILE A 75 8.49 -10.80 -4.56
C ILE A 75 8.48 -12.27 -4.11
N ARG A 76 7.31 -12.83 -3.83
CA ARG A 76 7.16 -14.08 -3.11
C ARG A 76 6.91 -15.32 -3.95
N VAL A 77 6.47 -15.15 -5.20
CA VAL A 77 6.11 -16.25 -6.11
C VAL A 77 6.83 -16.05 -7.45
N PRO A 78 8.18 -16.09 -7.49
CA PRO A 78 8.94 -15.81 -8.70
C PRO A 78 8.59 -16.74 -9.87
N GLU A 79 8.15 -17.96 -9.58
CA GLU A 79 7.65 -18.92 -10.57
C GLU A 79 6.38 -18.43 -11.31
N ALA A 80 5.70 -17.42 -10.77
CA ALA A 80 4.52 -16.81 -11.38
C ALA A 80 4.83 -15.54 -12.19
N ASN A 81 6.09 -15.13 -12.25
CA ASN A 81 6.52 -13.93 -12.99
C ASN A 81 6.61 -14.16 -14.49
N LEU A 82 5.79 -14.96 -15.06
CA LEU A 82 5.71 -15.40 -16.44
C LEU A 82 6.39 -14.43 -17.44
N ASN A 83 5.66 -13.91 -18.44
CA ASN A 83 6.26 -12.93 -19.38
C ASN A 83 5.85 -11.47 -19.12
N VAL A 84 4.91 -11.23 -18.22
CA VAL A 84 4.51 -9.89 -17.76
C VAL A 84 4.16 -9.92 -16.27
N VAL A 85 4.52 -8.86 -15.55
CA VAL A 85 4.14 -8.64 -14.15
C VAL A 85 3.39 -7.33 -13.98
N ARG A 86 2.61 -7.21 -12.92
CA ARG A 86 1.86 -5.99 -12.60
C ARG A 86 2.35 -5.42 -11.28
N ALA A 87 3.46 -4.69 -11.32
CA ALA A 87 3.95 -3.97 -10.17
C ALA A 87 3.01 -2.80 -9.84
N GLY A 88 2.41 -2.84 -8.67
CA GLY A 88 1.52 -1.81 -8.15
C GLY A 88 2.18 -1.08 -6.96
N ILE A 89 1.80 -1.43 -5.74
CA ILE A 89 2.24 -0.76 -4.52
C ILE A 89 3.77 -0.74 -4.35
N THR A 90 4.48 -1.72 -4.88
CA THR A 90 5.95 -1.77 -4.85
C THR A 90 6.62 -0.64 -5.63
N ILE A 91 5.98 -0.09 -6.68
CA ILE A 91 6.50 1.09 -7.41
C ILE A 91 6.55 2.32 -6.51
N TYR A 92 5.63 2.40 -5.55
CA TYR A 92 5.60 3.48 -4.56
C TYR A 92 6.58 3.25 -3.40
N GLY A 93 7.33 2.15 -3.42
CA GLY A 93 8.28 1.81 -2.37
C GLY A 93 7.64 1.26 -1.10
N ILE A 94 6.44 0.68 -1.22
CA ILE A 94 5.66 0.14 -0.10
C ILE A 94 5.53 -1.37 -0.26
N TYR A 95 5.79 -2.12 0.81
CA TYR A 95 5.58 -3.56 0.84
C TYR A 95 4.07 -3.88 0.91
N PRO A 96 3.61 -4.93 0.21
CA PRO A 96 2.20 -5.29 0.13
C PRO A 96 1.56 -5.63 1.49
N SER A 97 2.31 -6.24 2.39
CA SER A 97 1.92 -6.52 3.78
C SER A 97 3.14 -6.62 4.68
N GLU A 98 2.93 -6.74 5.99
CA GLU A 98 4.02 -6.98 6.96
C GLU A 98 4.60 -8.39 6.85
N GLU A 99 3.91 -9.32 6.19
CA GLU A 99 4.34 -10.71 6.00
C GLU A 99 5.25 -10.91 4.78
N VAL A 100 5.38 -9.88 3.93
CA VAL A 100 6.27 -9.93 2.76
C VAL A 100 7.71 -9.65 3.21
N GLU A 101 8.60 -10.56 2.89
CA GLU A 101 10.02 -10.52 3.26
C GLU A 101 10.71 -9.28 2.64
N ARG A 102 11.34 -8.47 3.49
CA ARG A 102 11.97 -7.19 3.09
C ARG A 102 13.41 -7.33 2.60
N ASP A 103 14.01 -8.49 2.76
CA ASP A 103 15.37 -8.82 2.34
C ASP A 103 15.45 -9.30 0.88
N ILE A 104 14.35 -9.79 0.32
CA ILE A 104 14.28 -10.25 -1.08
C ILE A 104 14.42 -9.06 -2.04
N VAL A 105 13.69 -7.98 -1.81
CA VAL A 105 13.74 -6.75 -2.62
C VAL A 105 13.72 -5.54 -1.70
N LYS A 106 14.76 -4.73 -1.76
CA LYS A 106 14.81 -3.47 -1.00
C LYS A 106 13.98 -2.39 -1.69
N LEU A 107 12.90 -1.98 -1.07
CA LEU A 107 12.06 -0.90 -1.55
C LEU A 107 12.43 0.42 -0.88
N THR A 108 12.36 1.51 -1.64
CA THR A 108 12.55 2.88 -1.15
C THR A 108 11.27 3.66 -1.41
N PRO A 109 10.67 4.30 -0.38
CA PRO A 109 9.49 5.14 -0.58
C PRO A 109 9.70 6.19 -1.67
N ALA A 110 8.77 6.26 -2.61
CA ALA A 110 8.83 7.18 -3.75
C ALA A 110 8.29 8.58 -3.41
N MET A 111 7.58 8.72 -2.29
CA MET A 111 6.98 9.98 -1.85
C MET A 111 7.28 10.23 -0.37
N GLU A 112 7.58 11.48 -0.05
CA GLU A 112 7.79 11.97 1.29
C GLU A 112 7.02 13.29 1.49
N LEU A 113 6.24 13.39 2.56
CA LEU A 113 5.58 14.65 2.95
C LEU A 113 6.51 15.41 3.89
N LYS A 114 6.92 16.61 3.47
CA LYS A 114 7.75 17.52 4.27
C LYS A 114 6.99 18.79 4.63
N SER A 115 7.26 19.30 5.81
CA SER A 115 6.76 20.58 6.28
C SER A 115 7.82 21.24 7.16
N HIS A 116 7.47 22.30 7.87
CA HIS A 116 8.35 23.02 8.78
C HIS A 116 7.60 23.35 10.06
N VAL A 117 8.34 23.79 11.08
CA VAL A 117 7.75 24.36 12.29
C VAL A 117 7.46 25.84 12.01
N SER A 118 6.19 26.25 12.10
CA SER A 118 5.79 27.64 11.86
C SER A 118 5.74 28.47 13.14
N TYR A 119 5.55 27.85 14.30
CA TYR A 119 5.47 28.52 15.59
C TYR A 119 5.79 27.56 16.74
N ILE A 120 6.41 28.09 17.79
CA ILE A 120 6.69 27.34 19.02
C ILE A 120 6.19 28.15 20.21
N LYS A 121 5.54 27.47 21.16
CA LYS A 121 5.18 28.05 22.46
C LYS A 121 5.30 27.02 23.58
N ASN A 122 5.52 27.56 24.77
CA ASN A 122 5.47 26.79 26.00
C ASN A 122 4.10 26.95 26.66
N VAL A 123 3.58 25.87 27.19
CA VAL A 123 2.29 25.84 27.88
C VAL A 123 2.41 25.07 29.18
N GLU A 124 1.65 25.53 30.17
CA GLU A 124 1.62 24.91 31.50
C GLU A 124 0.81 23.60 31.49
N ARG A 125 1.06 22.77 32.51
CA ARG A 125 0.21 21.60 32.80
C ARG A 125 -1.26 22.03 32.92
N GLY A 126 -2.18 21.21 32.35
CA GLY A 126 -3.61 21.46 32.37
C GLY A 126 -4.10 22.34 31.22
N THR A 127 -3.25 22.69 30.25
CA THR A 127 -3.63 23.45 29.07
C THR A 127 -4.32 22.55 28.05
N ALA A 128 -5.55 22.93 27.66
CA ALA A 128 -6.27 22.25 26.57
C ALA A 128 -5.70 22.65 25.20
N VAL A 129 -5.54 21.68 24.31
CA VAL A 129 -4.94 21.86 22.98
C VAL A 129 -5.93 21.51 21.88
N SER A 130 -6.01 22.41 20.88
CA SER A 130 -6.80 22.25 19.65
C SER A 130 -8.32 22.22 19.89
N TYR A 131 -9.09 22.06 18.81
CA TYR A 131 -10.55 22.05 18.84
C TYR A 131 -11.12 20.98 19.78
N GLY A 132 -12.03 21.40 20.64
CA GLY A 132 -12.71 20.53 21.59
C GLY A 132 -11.86 20.11 22.79
N GLY A 133 -10.63 20.63 22.93
CA GLY A 133 -9.77 20.35 24.07
C GLY A 133 -9.52 18.85 24.31
N THR A 134 -9.48 18.08 23.23
CA THR A 134 -9.38 16.60 23.31
C THR A 134 -8.04 16.09 23.82
N PHE A 135 -7.07 16.99 23.96
CA PHE A 135 -5.79 16.77 24.63
C PHE A 135 -5.61 17.83 25.68
N VAL A 136 -5.18 17.44 26.87
CA VAL A 136 -4.82 18.34 27.97
C VAL A 136 -3.39 18.00 28.39
N THR A 137 -2.54 19.00 28.51
CA THR A 137 -1.13 18.79 28.89
C THR A 137 -1.03 18.24 30.31
N GLU A 138 -0.26 17.18 30.50
CA GLU A 138 -0.01 16.55 31.80
C GLU A 138 1.24 17.10 32.50
N ARG A 139 2.06 17.82 31.75
CA ARG A 139 3.31 18.48 32.24
C ARG A 139 3.46 19.84 31.55
N PHE A 140 4.46 20.61 31.97
CA PHE A 140 4.96 21.73 31.17
C PHE A 140 5.37 21.19 29.79
N THR A 141 4.82 21.76 28.74
CA THR A 141 4.94 21.22 27.38
C THR A 141 5.38 22.31 26.42
N ARG A 142 6.41 22.02 25.66
CA ARG A 142 6.83 22.83 24.52
C ARG A 142 6.15 22.32 23.26
N MET A 143 5.25 23.12 22.69
CA MET A 143 4.49 22.77 21.48
C MET A 143 5.06 23.45 20.26
N ALA A 144 5.07 22.72 19.14
CA ALA A 144 5.30 23.28 17.81
C ALA A 144 4.03 23.17 16.95
N THR A 145 3.78 24.18 16.13
CA THR A 145 2.72 24.18 15.11
C THR A 145 3.31 23.79 13.76
N ILE A 146 2.67 22.82 13.12
CA ILE A 146 3.00 22.33 11.79
C ILE A 146 1.91 22.81 10.82
N PRO A 147 2.23 23.59 9.77
CA PRO A 147 1.27 24.15 8.83
C PRO A 147 0.88 23.12 7.75
N VAL A 148 0.23 22.06 8.18
CA VAL A 148 -0.37 20.99 7.36
C VAL A 148 -1.64 20.54 8.07
N GLY A 149 -2.73 20.37 7.33
CA GLY A 149 -3.98 19.91 7.89
C GLY A 149 -4.79 19.00 6.97
N TYR A 150 -6.04 18.76 7.32
CA TYR A 150 -6.88 17.85 6.53
C TYR A 150 -7.26 18.43 5.15
N ALA A 151 -7.21 19.74 4.96
CA ALA A 151 -7.41 20.36 3.64
C ALA A 151 -6.23 20.03 2.67
N ASP A 152 -5.04 19.71 3.21
CA ASP A 152 -3.88 19.27 2.44
C ASP A 152 -3.87 17.76 2.21
N GLY A 153 -4.91 17.05 2.66
CA GLY A 153 -5.00 15.59 2.60
C GLY A 153 -4.41 14.87 3.82
N TYR A 154 -3.97 15.59 4.87
CA TYR A 154 -3.44 14.96 6.07
C TYR A 154 -4.57 14.29 6.88
N PRO A 155 -4.44 13.00 7.25
CA PRO A 155 -5.56 12.25 7.84
C PRO A 155 -5.98 12.81 9.21
N ARG A 156 -7.22 13.30 9.32
CA ARG A 156 -7.78 13.78 10.58
C ARG A 156 -7.83 12.69 11.68
N GLN A 157 -7.85 11.44 11.28
CA GLN A 157 -7.82 10.26 12.18
C GLN A 157 -6.51 10.14 12.98
N LEU A 158 -5.45 10.84 12.57
CA LEU A 158 -4.17 10.91 13.30
C LEU A 158 -4.22 11.85 14.52
N SER A 159 -5.33 12.56 14.76
CA SER A 159 -5.55 13.36 15.96
C SER A 159 -5.30 12.55 17.23
N ASN A 160 -4.44 13.03 18.13
CA ASN A 160 -4.00 12.36 19.38
C ASN A 160 -3.35 10.96 19.19
N LYS A 161 -3.06 10.54 17.97
CA LYS A 161 -2.53 9.18 17.67
C LYS A 161 -1.28 9.21 16.81
N GLY A 162 -1.21 10.17 15.93
CA GLY A 162 -0.10 10.30 14.99
C GLY A 162 1.12 10.97 15.60
N TRP A 163 2.18 10.96 14.83
CA TRP A 163 3.42 11.67 15.12
C TRP A 163 4.09 12.12 13.83
N VAL A 164 4.96 13.10 13.93
CA VAL A 164 5.87 13.50 12.85
C VAL A 164 7.32 13.30 13.27
N LEU A 165 8.23 13.30 12.33
CA LEU A 165 9.67 13.29 12.62
C LEU A 165 10.21 14.71 12.57
N ILE A 166 10.89 15.13 13.63
CA ILE A 166 11.64 16.37 13.70
C ILE A 166 13.07 16.04 14.15
N HIS A 167 14.04 16.35 13.33
CA HIS A 167 15.45 15.93 13.55
C HIS A 167 15.59 14.41 13.80
N GLY A 168 14.77 13.59 13.11
CA GLY A 168 14.77 12.13 13.27
C GLY A 168 14.10 11.61 14.55
N LYS A 169 13.58 12.49 15.42
CA LYS A 169 12.87 12.13 16.65
C LYS A 169 11.36 12.22 16.45
N LYS A 170 10.61 11.33 17.08
CA LYS A 170 9.13 11.34 17.04
C LYS A 170 8.58 12.47 17.88
N ALA A 171 7.76 13.32 17.27
CA ALA A 171 6.99 14.38 17.91
C ALA A 171 5.50 14.04 17.82
N PRO A 172 4.82 13.63 18.90
CA PRO A 172 3.42 13.20 18.88
C PRO A 172 2.48 14.38 18.62
N ILE A 173 1.37 14.09 17.90
CA ILE A 173 0.33 15.09 17.62
C ILE A 173 -0.51 15.31 18.87
N LEU A 174 -0.65 16.59 19.25
CA LEU A 174 -1.41 17.05 20.40
C LEU A 174 -2.78 17.62 19.96
N GLY A 175 -3.84 16.97 20.36
CA GLY A 175 -5.19 17.38 20.01
C GLY A 175 -5.60 17.01 18.59
N ARG A 176 -6.58 17.74 18.05
CA ARG A 176 -7.12 17.47 16.71
C ARG A 176 -6.26 18.07 15.61
N VAL A 177 -6.13 17.33 14.51
CA VAL A 177 -5.68 17.89 13.23
C VAL A 177 -6.73 18.86 12.74
N CYS A 178 -6.33 20.12 12.48
CA CYS A 178 -7.19 21.19 11.97
C CYS A 178 -7.21 21.21 10.44
N MET A 179 -7.84 22.22 9.85
CA MET A 179 -7.95 22.36 8.39
C MET A 179 -6.58 22.49 7.72
N ASP A 180 -5.72 23.33 8.26
CA ASP A 180 -4.44 23.76 7.68
C ASP A 180 -3.24 23.60 8.62
N GLN A 181 -3.43 23.06 9.83
CA GLN A 181 -2.37 22.92 10.82
C GLN A 181 -2.69 21.87 11.89
N PHE A 182 -1.67 21.44 12.61
CA PHE A 182 -1.78 20.70 13.88
C PHE A 182 -0.61 20.99 14.79
N MET A 183 -0.75 20.65 16.06
CA MET A 183 0.28 20.84 17.08
C MET A 183 0.96 19.53 17.42
N VAL A 184 2.26 19.61 17.75
CA VAL A 184 3.07 18.46 18.19
C VAL A 184 3.85 18.79 19.45
N ASP A 185 4.10 17.77 20.26
CA ASP A 185 4.99 17.89 21.43
C ASP A 185 6.46 17.84 21.00
N VAL A 186 7.19 18.89 21.29
CA VAL A 186 8.64 19.01 21.04
C VAL A 186 9.42 19.24 22.33
N THR A 187 8.83 18.94 23.48
CA THR A 187 9.44 19.15 24.79
C THR A 187 10.80 18.46 24.88
N ASP A 188 10.88 17.23 24.36
CA ASP A 188 12.07 16.41 24.40
C ASP A 188 12.95 16.55 23.14
N ILE A 189 12.71 17.61 22.34
CA ILE A 189 13.47 17.95 21.13
C ILE A 189 13.92 19.43 21.24
N PRO A 190 14.90 19.74 22.09
CA PRO A 190 15.28 21.12 22.38
C PRO A 190 15.86 21.88 21.19
N GLU A 191 16.37 21.18 20.19
CA GLU A 191 16.98 21.75 18.97
C GLU A 191 15.97 22.41 18.02
N VAL A 192 14.66 22.18 18.20
CA VAL A 192 13.60 22.79 17.37
C VAL A 192 13.57 24.30 17.62
N LYS A 193 13.62 25.08 16.55
CA LYS A 193 13.60 26.55 16.57
C LYS A 193 12.43 27.06 15.72
#